data_97db4d7b988fbc9323a8e486c94d4689
#
_entry.id   97db4d7b988fbc9323a8e486c94d4689
#
_cell.length_a   1.000
_cell.length_b   1.000
_cell.length_c   1.000
_cell.angle_alpha   90.00
_cell.angle_beta   90.00
_cell.angle_gamma   90.00
#
_symmetry.space_group_name_H-M   'P 1'
#
loop_
_entity.id
_entity.type
_entity.pdbx_description
1 polymer ?
#
loop_
_entity_poly.entity_id
_entity_poly.type
_entity_poly.pdbx_seq_one_letter_code
_entity_poly.pdbx_strand_id
1 'polypeptide(L)'
;MSTISPDEQMQSGDFEAPQSKILCSGTNSYLITEMCGEGAFGKVVKAVNMATSQEVAIKILKREDAARREMWMLKAVSALDPTKSNVVDFIERFQDGGQTCLVFERLDMNLYQLLQQRRGHPLNLSEIRPIAHQLLTTFAALESIGVIHTDLKPDNVMLVNHEREPFRVKLIDFGVSFMRSENTRGMKTQPIGFRSPEVTLGLPVSEAIDMWGLGCILLFLYLANHPFSVDCEYQGMKGIVDMLGQPDDDFLKAGIYSHQFFMEDKHWCNPGWSIKTPSEFESGTGIQVKEWAGDIGSLNDLITLHPVLNGSIELQDRRAFVSLLKGLLQIDPRRRLTPQRGLSHPFLTMVHLMDNMESPYVMHCLDSMGVLDLDDYDDEEDFCSDVVAEEDPWVEEASVVPQSEDTGSAPPHSSVRVEELDPPCDETAAAGSSDVVAEEDPWVEEASVGAQSEDTGSAPPHSSVRVEELDPPCDDTAAESQQLPDAAQETQLCEDTRPARVSRLKRMRKFFGRIVKRVKRLFR
;
A
#
# COMPACT_ATOMS: atom_id res chain seq x y z
N MET A 1 27.73 1.54 70.60
CA MET A 1 29.14 1.71 70.20
C MET A 1 29.48 0.49 69.35
N SER A 2 29.42 0.60 68.04
CA SER A 2 29.94 -0.37 67.11
C SER A 2 30.31 0.43 65.86
N THR A 3 31.56 0.43 65.56
CA THR A 3 32.29 1.17 64.58
C THR A 3 31.96 0.67 63.18
N ILE A 4 31.60 1.58 62.30
CA ILE A 4 31.40 1.38 60.86
C ILE A 4 32.76 1.63 60.18
N SER A 5 33.26 0.66 59.43
CA SER A 5 34.46 0.78 58.59
C SER A 5 34.09 1.46 57.25
N PRO A 6 34.93 2.33 56.74
CA PRO A 6 34.78 2.93 55.42
C PRO A 6 35.69 2.18 54.44
N ASP A 7 35.13 1.38 53.54
CA ASP A 7 35.76 0.92 52.28
C ASP A 7 34.72 0.19 51.42
N GLU A 8 33.87 0.95 50.72
CA GLU A 8 33.25 0.50 49.49
C GLU A 8 33.75 1.39 48.35
N GLN A 9 34.78 0.91 47.72
CA GLN A 9 35.29 1.46 46.47
C GLN A 9 34.21 1.37 45.42
N MET A 10 33.73 2.52 44.94
CA MET A 10 33.01 2.66 43.69
C MET A 10 33.84 2.03 42.57
N GLN A 11 33.39 0.88 42.07
CA GLN A 11 33.82 0.37 40.78
C GLN A 11 33.23 1.30 39.71
N SER A 12 34.12 2.09 39.10
CA SER A 12 33.86 2.78 37.84
C SER A 12 33.53 1.73 36.78
N GLY A 13 32.26 1.61 36.46
CA GLY A 13 31.85 0.86 35.29
C GLY A 13 32.45 1.53 34.06
N ASP A 14 33.41 0.85 33.45
CA ASP A 14 33.92 1.20 32.12
C ASP A 14 32.73 1.18 31.17
N PHE A 15 32.29 2.37 30.74
CA PHE A 15 31.50 2.52 29.54
C PHE A 15 32.41 2.15 28.37
N GLU A 16 32.44 0.87 28.01
CA GLU A 16 32.96 0.46 26.70
C GLU A 16 32.11 1.18 25.64
N ALA A 17 32.70 2.17 25.01
CA ALA A 17 32.15 2.76 23.80
C ALA A 17 31.85 1.63 22.80
N PRO A 18 30.69 1.58 22.15
CA PRO A 18 30.35 0.53 21.22
C PRO A 18 31.47 0.44 20.17
N GLN A 19 32.18 -0.69 20.13
CA GLN A 19 33.23 -0.94 19.15
C GLN A 19 32.60 -0.79 17.78
N SER A 20 32.97 0.26 17.04
CA SER A 20 32.52 0.51 15.68
C SER A 20 32.87 -0.68 14.81
N LYS A 21 31.87 -1.51 14.50
CA LYS A 21 32.09 -2.70 13.67
C LYS A 21 32.25 -2.28 12.22
N ILE A 22 33.33 -2.70 11.58
CA ILE A 22 33.57 -2.51 10.16
C ILE A 22 33.22 -3.82 9.44
N LEU A 23 32.41 -3.74 8.39
CA LEU A 23 32.13 -4.82 7.46
C LEU A 23 33.02 -4.65 6.22
N CYS A 24 33.63 -5.71 5.75
CA CYS A 24 34.57 -5.65 4.61
C CYS A 24 34.06 -6.48 3.44
N SER A 25 33.83 -5.81 2.29
CA SER A 25 33.76 -6.49 0.99
C SER A 25 35.19 -6.57 0.39
N GLY A 26 35.36 -7.32 -0.70
CA GLY A 26 36.65 -7.38 -1.38
C GLY A 26 37.16 -6.03 -1.90
N THR A 27 36.27 -5.06 -2.08
CA THR A 27 36.54 -3.74 -2.68
C THR A 27 36.24 -2.56 -1.76
N ASN A 28 35.30 -2.70 -0.81
CA ASN A 28 34.80 -1.62 0.05
C ASN A 28 34.90 -2.01 1.53
N SER A 29 34.97 -1.00 2.40
CA SER A 29 34.83 -1.14 3.85
C SER A 29 33.71 -0.23 4.35
N TYR A 30 32.81 -0.78 5.16
CA TYR A 30 31.60 -0.11 5.64
C TYR A 30 31.65 0.02 7.16
N LEU A 31 31.72 1.26 7.65
CA LEU A 31 31.64 1.57 9.08
C LEU A 31 30.18 1.59 9.50
N ILE A 32 29.76 0.66 10.37
CA ILE A 32 28.41 0.65 10.94
C ILE A 32 28.26 1.86 11.86
N THR A 33 27.23 2.66 11.64
CA THR A 33 26.91 3.85 12.43
C THR A 33 25.71 3.64 13.34
N GLU A 34 24.72 2.86 12.90
CA GLU A 34 23.48 2.67 13.64
C GLU A 34 22.83 1.32 13.30
N MET A 35 22.13 0.72 14.28
CA MET A 35 21.24 -0.42 14.05
C MET A 35 19.84 0.08 13.74
N CYS A 36 19.28 -0.23 12.55
CA CYS A 36 17.94 0.16 12.14
C CYS A 36 16.87 -0.80 12.65
N GLY A 37 17.18 -2.10 12.70
CA GLY A 37 16.24 -3.11 13.16
C GLY A 37 16.77 -4.52 13.01
N GLU A 38 16.09 -5.45 13.70
CA GLU A 38 16.34 -6.88 13.61
C GLU A 38 15.01 -7.60 13.42
N GLY A 39 14.95 -8.51 12.45
CA GLY A 39 13.77 -9.29 12.12
C GLY A 39 14.08 -10.76 11.87
N ALA A 40 13.07 -11.50 11.41
CA ALA A 40 13.17 -12.93 11.12
C ALA A 40 14.24 -13.25 10.08
N PHE A 41 14.42 -12.39 9.10
CA PHE A 41 15.36 -12.59 7.97
C PHE A 41 16.78 -12.11 8.26
N GLY A 42 16.98 -11.20 9.21
CA GLY A 42 18.32 -10.64 9.48
C GLY A 42 18.27 -9.33 10.25
N LYS A 43 19.37 -8.59 10.15
CA LYS A 43 19.56 -7.27 10.75
C LYS A 43 19.75 -6.25 9.65
N VAL A 44 19.24 -5.04 9.84
CA VAL A 44 19.51 -3.89 8.96
C VAL A 44 20.29 -2.85 9.75
N VAL A 45 21.39 -2.39 9.18
CA VAL A 45 22.26 -1.37 9.78
C VAL A 45 22.47 -0.21 8.81
N LYS A 46 22.61 0.99 9.34
CA LYS A 46 23.16 2.13 8.61
C LYS A 46 24.68 2.04 8.66
N ALA A 47 25.33 2.32 7.56
CA ALA A 47 26.78 2.33 7.48
C ALA A 47 27.28 3.42 6.52
N VAL A 48 28.57 3.76 6.64
CA VAL A 48 29.25 4.68 5.73
C VAL A 48 30.33 3.92 4.98
N ASN A 49 30.30 3.99 3.66
CA ASN A 49 31.40 3.51 2.83
C ASN A 49 32.63 4.39 3.08
N MET A 50 33.68 3.80 3.65
CA MET A 50 34.88 4.53 4.08
C MET A 50 35.70 5.12 2.93
N ALA A 51 35.55 4.59 1.72
CA ALA A 51 36.26 5.09 0.54
C ALA A 51 35.55 6.28 -0.12
N THR A 52 34.20 6.25 -0.18
CA THR A 52 33.39 7.25 -0.89
C THR A 52 32.68 8.23 0.04
N SER A 53 32.64 7.94 1.35
CA SER A 53 31.83 8.63 2.34
C SER A 53 30.30 8.55 2.07
N GLN A 54 29.87 7.66 1.21
CA GLN A 54 28.45 7.42 0.92
C GLN A 54 27.78 6.69 2.08
N GLU A 55 26.64 7.21 2.53
CA GLU A 55 25.77 6.50 3.47
C GLU A 55 24.99 5.40 2.76
N VAL A 56 24.90 4.23 3.38
CA VAL A 56 24.23 3.04 2.84
C VAL A 56 23.42 2.34 3.93
N ALA A 57 22.45 1.52 3.51
CA ALA A 57 21.78 0.54 4.36
C ALA A 57 22.33 -0.86 4.03
N ILE A 58 22.67 -1.65 5.05
CA ILE A 58 23.18 -3.01 4.86
C ILE A 58 22.25 -3.98 5.57
N LYS A 59 21.66 -4.91 4.80
CA LYS A 59 20.88 -6.04 5.31
C LYS A 59 21.81 -7.23 5.51
N ILE A 60 21.99 -7.65 6.77
CA ILE A 60 22.85 -8.77 7.17
C ILE A 60 21.93 -9.97 7.39
N LEU A 61 22.00 -10.95 6.51
CA LEU A 61 21.08 -12.08 6.49
C LEU A 61 21.58 -13.22 7.39
N LYS A 62 20.66 -13.83 8.14
CA LYS A 62 20.94 -14.93 9.07
C LYS A 62 21.06 -16.29 8.36
N ARG A 63 20.39 -16.44 7.20
CA ARG A 63 20.26 -17.71 6.48
C ARG A 63 20.65 -17.55 5.01
N GLU A 64 21.45 -18.49 4.53
CA GLU A 64 21.97 -18.48 3.15
C GLU A 64 20.89 -18.77 2.09
N ASP A 65 19.87 -19.58 2.43
CA ASP A 65 18.74 -19.86 1.54
C ASP A 65 17.89 -18.60 1.31
N ALA A 66 17.60 -17.83 2.37
CA ALA A 66 16.94 -16.54 2.25
C ALA A 66 17.77 -15.55 1.43
N ALA A 67 19.11 -15.54 1.65
CA ALA A 67 20.00 -14.68 0.88
C ALA A 67 19.99 -15.01 -0.62
N ARG A 68 19.99 -16.29 -0.98
CA ARG A 68 19.96 -16.73 -2.39
C ARG A 68 18.65 -16.33 -3.05
N ARG A 69 17.51 -16.50 -2.37
CA ARG A 69 16.18 -16.11 -2.88
C ARG A 69 16.12 -14.61 -3.13
N GLU A 70 16.48 -13.80 -2.13
CA GLU A 70 16.46 -12.35 -2.24
C GLU A 70 17.40 -11.85 -3.35
N MET A 71 18.59 -12.44 -3.47
CA MET A 71 19.53 -12.13 -4.55
C MET A 71 18.97 -12.44 -5.94
N TRP A 72 18.25 -13.55 -6.08
CA TRP A 72 17.65 -13.90 -7.35
C TRP A 72 16.59 -12.87 -7.76
N MET A 73 15.75 -12.43 -6.81
CA MET A 73 14.76 -11.37 -7.04
C MET A 73 15.41 -10.01 -7.32
N LEU A 74 16.43 -9.63 -6.54
CA LEU A 74 17.17 -8.38 -6.78
C LEU A 74 17.81 -8.34 -8.16
N LYS A 75 18.31 -9.49 -8.65
CA LYS A 75 18.83 -9.60 -10.02
C LYS A 75 17.75 -9.38 -11.09
N ALA A 76 16.51 -9.85 -10.87
CA ALA A 76 15.40 -9.57 -11.77
C ALA A 76 15.02 -8.07 -11.70
N VAL A 77 14.90 -7.51 -10.50
CA VAL A 77 14.55 -6.11 -10.27
C VAL A 77 15.63 -5.14 -10.79
N SER A 78 16.92 -5.54 -10.79
CA SER A 78 18.02 -4.70 -11.31
C SER A 78 17.94 -4.44 -12.84
N ALA A 79 17.03 -5.09 -13.55
CA ALA A 79 16.70 -4.74 -14.94
C ALA A 79 15.92 -3.42 -15.05
N LEU A 80 15.33 -2.95 -13.94
CA LEU A 80 14.59 -1.70 -13.86
C LEU A 80 15.52 -0.55 -13.47
N ASP A 81 15.24 0.65 -13.98
CA ASP A 81 15.84 1.88 -13.47
C ASP A 81 15.27 2.19 -12.07
N PRO A 82 16.08 2.17 -10.99
CA PRO A 82 15.57 2.30 -9.64
C PRO A 82 14.93 3.67 -9.35
N THR A 83 15.31 4.72 -10.06
CA THR A 83 14.74 6.06 -9.92
C THR A 83 13.40 6.18 -10.62
N LYS A 84 13.30 5.69 -11.87
CA LYS A 84 12.06 5.74 -12.66
C LYS A 84 11.01 4.77 -12.16
N SER A 85 11.42 3.61 -11.65
CA SER A 85 10.54 2.57 -11.15
C SER A 85 10.24 2.69 -9.65
N ASN A 86 10.83 3.66 -8.95
CA ASN A 86 10.69 3.87 -7.50
C ASN A 86 10.92 2.59 -6.68
N VAL A 87 11.96 1.83 -7.02
CA VAL A 87 12.46 0.69 -6.26
C VAL A 87 13.79 1.04 -5.62
N VAL A 88 14.13 0.36 -4.53
CA VAL A 88 15.41 0.57 -3.86
C VAL A 88 16.58 0.20 -4.78
N ASP A 89 17.64 1.00 -4.77
CA ASP A 89 18.87 0.71 -5.50
C ASP A 89 19.74 -0.29 -4.74
N PHE A 90 20.01 -1.43 -5.37
CA PHE A 90 20.89 -2.48 -4.86
C PHE A 90 22.31 -2.24 -5.34
N ILE A 91 23.25 -2.04 -4.40
CA ILE A 91 24.63 -1.63 -4.69
C ILE A 91 25.56 -2.84 -4.85
N GLU A 92 25.64 -3.69 -3.81
CA GLU A 92 26.49 -4.88 -3.87
C GLU A 92 26.10 -5.97 -2.86
N ARG A 93 26.61 -7.18 -3.11
CA ARG A 93 26.55 -8.30 -2.16
C ARG A 93 27.97 -8.73 -1.79
N PHE A 94 28.21 -9.01 -0.51
CA PHE A 94 29.44 -9.61 -0.03
C PHE A 94 29.19 -10.55 1.16
N GLN A 95 30.24 -11.25 1.56
CA GLN A 95 30.24 -12.11 2.75
C GLN A 95 31.18 -11.51 3.79
N ASP A 96 30.72 -11.40 5.05
CA ASP A 96 31.53 -10.99 6.19
C ASP A 96 31.23 -11.89 7.38
N GLY A 97 32.29 -12.52 7.96
CA GLY A 97 32.12 -13.42 9.09
C GLY A 97 31.17 -14.60 8.86
N GLY A 98 31.03 -15.07 7.61
CA GLY A 98 30.12 -16.17 7.24
C GLY A 98 28.66 -15.73 7.07
N GLN A 99 28.34 -14.42 7.16
CA GLN A 99 27.03 -13.86 6.92
C GLN A 99 26.97 -13.16 5.56
N THR A 100 25.84 -13.28 4.86
CA THR A 100 25.61 -12.53 3.62
C THR A 100 25.13 -11.11 3.94
N CYS A 101 25.83 -10.14 3.38
CA CYS A 101 25.52 -8.72 3.46
C CYS A 101 25.02 -8.21 2.11
N LEU A 102 23.85 -7.57 2.09
CA LEU A 102 23.28 -6.89 0.92
C LEU A 102 23.29 -5.39 1.17
N VAL A 103 23.94 -4.64 0.29
CA VAL A 103 24.10 -3.17 0.41
C VAL A 103 23.12 -2.48 -0.50
N PHE A 104 22.40 -1.52 0.05
CA PHE A 104 21.41 -0.70 -0.64
C PHE A 104 21.70 0.79 -0.42
N GLU A 105 21.12 1.63 -1.27
CA GLU A 105 21.06 3.06 -0.98
C GLU A 105 20.41 3.32 0.40
N ARG A 106 20.84 4.40 1.05
CA ARG A 106 20.19 4.84 2.29
C ARG A 106 18.95 5.65 1.98
N LEU A 107 17.82 5.24 2.56
CA LEU A 107 16.56 5.96 2.55
C LEU A 107 16.27 6.55 3.93
N ASP A 108 15.30 7.46 4.02
CA ASP A 108 15.01 8.23 5.23
C ASP A 108 14.20 7.42 6.24
N MET A 109 12.88 7.40 6.10
CA MET A 109 11.96 6.68 6.99
C MET A 109 10.85 5.99 6.18
N ASN A 110 10.22 4.97 6.76
CA ASN A 110 9.08 4.32 6.13
C ASN A 110 7.75 5.05 6.42
N LEU A 111 6.67 4.66 5.73
CA LEU A 111 5.35 5.31 5.88
C LEU A 111 4.74 5.10 7.28
N TYR A 112 5.08 4.01 7.97
CA TYR A 112 4.64 3.79 9.35
C TYR A 112 5.31 4.79 10.30
N GLN A 113 6.63 4.96 10.18
CA GLN A 113 7.40 5.95 10.95
C GLN A 113 6.94 7.39 10.65
N LEU A 114 6.59 7.69 9.40
CA LEU A 114 6.02 8.99 9.03
C LEU A 114 4.74 9.28 9.82
N LEU A 115 3.79 8.33 9.91
CA LEU A 115 2.57 8.52 10.70
C LEU A 115 2.84 8.62 12.20
N GLN A 116 3.80 7.86 12.73
CA GLN A 116 4.23 8.01 14.12
C GLN A 116 4.80 9.41 14.39
N GLN A 117 5.66 9.91 13.50
CA GLN A 117 6.23 11.26 13.60
C GLN A 117 5.14 12.35 13.53
N ARG A 118 4.08 12.11 12.74
CA ARG A 118 2.88 12.96 12.68
C ARG A 118 1.93 12.76 13.88
N ARG A 119 2.31 11.95 14.87
CA ARG A 119 1.49 11.65 16.07
C ARG A 119 0.12 11.06 15.72
N GLY A 120 0.06 10.21 14.70
CA GLY A 120 -1.17 9.57 14.22
C GLY A 120 -2.11 10.50 13.44
N HIS A 121 -1.65 11.70 13.03
CA HIS A 121 -2.46 12.54 12.13
C HIS A 121 -2.41 11.97 10.70
N PRO A 122 -3.59 11.78 10.07
CA PRO A 122 -3.66 11.24 8.72
C PRO A 122 -3.00 12.14 7.68
N LEU A 123 -2.66 11.56 6.54
CA LEU A 123 -2.24 12.33 5.37
C LEU A 123 -3.48 12.87 4.65
N ASN A 124 -3.34 14.07 4.09
CA ASN A 124 -4.35 14.62 3.21
C ASN A 124 -4.19 14.11 1.75
N LEU A 125 -5.18 14.36 0.89
CA LEU A 125 -5.18 13.82 -0.47
C LEU A 125 -4.05 14.35 -1.34
N SER A 126 -3.57 15.58 -1.12
CA SER A 126 -2.42 16.12 -1.84
C SER A 126 -1.11 15.41 -1.50
N GLU A 127 -0.99 14.88 -0.27
CA GLU A 127 0.17 14.10 0.19
C GLU A 127 0.07 12.62 -0.26
N ILE A 128 -1.13 12.05 -0.25
CA ILE A 128 -1.38 10.65 -0.67
C ILE A 128 -1.19 10.48 -2.18
N ARG A 129 -1.60 11.46 -2.99
CA ARG A 129 -1.60 11.36 -4.45
C ARG A 129 -0.21 11.08 -5.05
N PRO A 130 0.88 11.79 -4.72
CA PRO A 130 2.21 11.48 -5.23
C PRO A 130 2.70 10.08 -4.79
N ILE A 131 2.38 9.63 -3.57
CA ILE A 131 2.69 8.28 -3.10
C ILE A 131 1.96 7.24 -3.96
N ALA A 132 0.66 7.41 -4.17
CA ALA A 132 -0.16 6.52 -5.00
C ALA A 132 0.37 6.43 -6.44
N HIS A 133 0.75 7.57 -7.04
CA HIS A 133 1.31 7.61 -8.38
C HIS A 133 2.61 6.82 -8.48
N GLN A 134 3.54 7.03 -7.55
CA GLN A 134 4.83 6.35 -7.54
C GLN A 134 4.67 4.83 -7.35
N LEU A 135 3.84 4.38 -6.40
CA LEU A 135 3.59 2.95 -6.20
C LEU A 135 2.90 2.29 -7.40
N LEU A 136 1.96 2.97 -8.05
CA LEU A 136 1.37 2.47 -9.30
C LEU A 136 2.42 2.36 -10.43
N THR A 137 3.35 3.31 -10.50
CA THR A 137 4.49 3.25 -11.44
C THR A 137 5.40 2.08 -11.12
N THR A 138 5.66 1.84 -9.82
CA THR A 138 6.44 0.68 -9.34
C THR A 138 5.78 -0.63 -9.78
N PHE A 139 4.48 -0.80 -9.50
CA PHE A 139 3.79 -2.05 -9.85
C PHE A 139 3.65 -2.25 -11.37
N ALA A 140 3.53 -1.17 -12.16
CA ALA A 140 3.59 -1.26 -13.62
C ALA A 140 4.96 -1.78 -14.10
N ALA A 141 6.04 -1.34 -13.46
CA ALA A 141 7.39 -1.79 -13.76
C ALA A 141 7.62 -3.26 -13.33
N LEU A 142 7.19 -3.63 -12.12
CA LEU A 142 7.30 -5.02 -11.62
C LEU A 142 6.48 -5.98 -12.47
N GLU A 143 5.25 -5.62 -12.85
CA GLU A 143 4.40 -6.40 -13.75
C GLU A 143 5.09 -6.66 -15.10
N SER A 144 5.82 -5.66 -15.65
CA SER A 144 6.54 -5.80 -16.93
C SER A 144 7.66 -6.83 -16.91
N ILE A 145 8.22 -7.13 -15.74
CA ILE A 145 9.26 -8.14 -15.54
C ILE A 145 8.73 -9.40 -14.83
N GLY A 146 7.41 -9.50 -14.62
CA GLY A 146 6.74 -10.65 -14.04
C GLY A 146 6.99 -10.86 -12.54
N VAL A 147 7.39 -9.83 -11.78
CA VAL A 147 7.65 -9.90 -10.34
C VAL A 147 6.40 -9.51 -9.56
N ILE A 148 6.04 -10.31 -8.54
CA ILE A 148 5.01 -10.02 -7.54
C ILE A 148 5.70 -9.78 -6.21
N HIS A 149 5.45 -8.61 -5.60
CA HIS A 149 6.17 -8.18 -4.38
C HIS A 149 5.75 -8.98 -3.14
N THR A 150 4.46 -9.17 -2.93
CA THR A 150 3.82 -10.01 -1.90
C THR A 150 3.95 -9.57 -0.44
N ASP A 151 4.79 -8.61 -0.10
CA ASP A 151 4.94 -8.09 1.28
C ASP A 151 4.71 -6.57 1.33
N LEU A 152 3.73 -6.09 0.56
CA LEU A 152 3.40 -4.67 0.56
C LEU A 152 2.74 -4.26 1.88
N LYS A 153 3.41 -3.37 2.60
CA LYS A 153 2.98 -2.77 3.88
C LYS A 153 3.67 -1.43 4.07
N PRO A 154 3.18 -0.55 4.98
CA PRO A 154 3.80 0.75 5.23
C PRO A 154 5.29 0.71 5.58
N ASP A 155 5.75 -0.39 6.20
CA ASP A 155 7.16 -0.59 6.57
C ASP A 155 8.06 -0.74 5.35
N ASN A 156 7.54 -1.31 4.25
CA ASN A 156 8.28 -1.58 3.02
C ASN A 156 8.18 -0.48 1.96
N VAL A 157 7.56 0.65 2.29
CA VAL A 157 7.55 1.87 1.47
C VAL A 157 8.29 2.96 2.20
N MET A 158 9.46 3.35 1.71
CA MET A 158 10.33 4.33 2.35
C MET A 158 10.37 5.65 1.60
N LEU A 159 10.40 6.74 2.35
CA LEU A 159 10.70 8.08 1.85
C LEU A 159 12.19 8.17 1.49
N VAL A 160 12.51 8.80 0.38
CA VAL A 160 13.91 8.98 -0.08
C VAL A 160 14.62 10.00 0.79
N ASN A 161 14.05 11.21 0.88
CA ASN A 161 14.48 12.29 1.76
C ASN A 161 13.30 13.22 1.98
N HIS A 162 12.60 13.09 3.12
CA HIS A 162 11.34 13.81 3.35
C HIS A 162 11.51 15.32 3.48
N GLU A 163 12.69 15.79 3.87
CA GLU A 163 12.99 17.21 3.99
C GLU A 163 13.18 17.88 2.62
N ARG A 164 13.90 17.21 1.69
CA ARG A 164 14.26 17.79 0.39
C ARG A 164 13.29 17.44 -0.71
N GLU A 165 12.74 16.22 -0.67
CA GLU A 165 11.82 15.64 -1.65
C GLU A 165 10.59 15.07 -0.93
N PRO A 166 9.68 15.93 -0.39
CA PRO A 166 8.52 15.46 0.35
C PRO A 166 7.69 14.46 -0.45
N PHE A 167 7.40 13.30 0.17
CA PHE A 167 6.59 12.20 -0.42
C PHE A 167 7.21 11.52 -1.64
N ARG A 168 8.53 11.71 -1.91
CA ARG A 168 9.27 10.83 -2.81
C ARG A 168 9.47 9.50 -2.11
N VAL A 169 8.99 8.40 -2.71
CA VAL A 169 9.02 7.07 -2.10
C VAL A 169 9.70 6.04 -2.98
N LYS A 170 10.21 5.00 -2.33
CA LYS A 170 10.71 3.78 -2.98
C LYS A 170 10.21 2.55 -2.25
N LEU A 171 9.91 1.50 -3.03
CA LEU A 171 9.56 0.18 -2.53
C LEU A 171 10.84 -0.60 -2.20
N ILE A 172 10.86 -1.24 -1.02
CA ILE A 172 11.99 -2.01 -0.52
C ILE A 172 11.61 -3.46 -0.23
N ASP A 173 12.61 -4.31 0.04
CA ASP A 173 12.50 -5.69 0.55
C ASP A 173 11.78 -6.67 -0.38
N PHE A 174 12.56 -7.28 -1.26
CA PHE A 174 12.13 -8.32 -2.20
C PHE A 174 12.39 -9.75 -1.67
N GLY A 175 12.66 -9.92 -0.37
CA GLY A 175 13.06 -11.19 0.23
C GLY A 175 12.02 -12.31 0.18
N VAL A 176 10.73 -11.97 0.05
CA VAL A 176 9.61 -12.91 -0.09
C VAL A 176 8.88 -12.79 -1.43
N SER A 177 9.37 -11.93 -2.33
CA SER A 177 8.83 -11.78 -3.68
C SER A 177 9.02 -13.04 -4.50
N PHE A 178 8.21 -13.23 -5.54
CA PHE A 178 8.36 -14.35 -6.47
C PHE A 178 7.99 -13.94 -7.90
N MET A 179 8.43 -14.76 -8.86
CA MET A 179 8.05 -14.59 -10.26
C MET A 179 6.65 -15.14 -10.47
N ARG A 180 5.88 -14.51 -11.37
CA ARG A 180 4.59 -15.01 -11.80
C ARG A 180 4.69 -16.49 -12.18
N SER A 181 3.90 -17.32 -11.54
CA SER A 181 3.85 -18.77 -11.74
C SER A 181 2.41 -19.23 -11.90
N GLU A 182 2.21 -20.33 -12.61
CA GLU A 182 0.88 -20.90 -12.79
C GLU A 182 0.36 -21.63 -11.54
N ASN A 183 1.26 -22.10 -10.68
CA ASN A 183 0.90 -22.92 -9.51
C ASN A 183 1.01 -22.13 -8.20
N THR A 184 0.08 -21.21 -7.98
CA THR A 184 0.03 -20.37 -6.77
C THR A 184 -1.16 -20.69 -5.86
N ARG A 185 -1.98 -21.69 -6.21
CA ARG A 185 -3.20 -22.03 -5.47
C ARG A 185 -2.88 -22.53 -4.06
N GLY A 186 -3.52 -21.94 -3.06
CA GLY A 186 -3.29 -22.25 -1.64
C GLY A 186 -2.05 -21.60 -1.03
N MET A 187 -1.31 -20.79 -1.81
CA MET A 187 -0.16 -20.05 -1.30
C MET A 187 -0.62 -19.02 -0.26
N LYS A 188 0.02 -19.03 0.91
CA LYS A 188 -0.19 -18.05 1.97
C LYS A 188 0.95 -17.02 1.94
N THR A 189 0.63 -15.80 1.55
CA THR A 189 1.57 -14.67 1.49
C THR A 189 0.89 -13.41 1.98
N GLN A 190 1.52 -12.26 1.94
CA GLN A 190 1.10 -10.94 2.41
C GLN A 190 0.90 -10.87 3.94
N PRO A 191 1.20 -9.77 4.59
CA PRO A 191 0.87 -9.50 5.99
C PRO A 191 -0.66 -9.48 6.18
N ILE A 192 -1.17 -10.00 7.30
CA ILE A 192 -2.61 -10.22 7.54
C ILE A 192 -3.44 -8.98 7.23
N GLY A 193 -3.10 -7.81 7.76
CA GLY A 193 -3.87 -6.57 7.54
C GLY A 193 -3.83 -6.00 6.11
N PHE A 194 -2.99 -6.55 5.23
CA PHE A 194 -2.82 -6.16 3.83
C PHE A 194 -3.11 -7.31 2.87
N ARG A 195 -3.57 -8.47 3.41
CA ARG A 195 -3.80 -9.69 2.65
C ARG A 195 -5.08 -9.63 1.86
N SER A 196 -4.97 -9.92 0.57
CA SER A 196 -6.11 -9.94 -0.34
C SER A 196 -7.06 -11.12 -0.09
N PRO A 197 -8.34 -11.02 -0.47
CA PRO A 197 -9.33 -12.07 -0.30
C PRO A 197 -8.92 -13.39 -0.95
N GLU A 198 -8.37 -13.36 -2.16
CA GLU A 198 -7.92 -14.55 -2.89
C GLU A 198 -6.80 -15.29 -2.17
N VAL A 199 -5.86 -14.56 -1.54
CA VAL A 199 -4.79 -15.17 -0.74
C VAL A 199 -5.36 -15.78 0.54
N THR A 200 -6.25 -15.05 1.24
CA THR A 200 -6.90 -15.54 2.46
C THR A 200 -7.71 -16.82 2.20
N LEU A 201 -8.42 -16.88 1.07
CA LEU A 201 -9.26 -18.02 0.71
C LEU A 201 -8.52 -19.13 -0.05
N GLY A 202 -7.25 -18.93 -0.38
CA GLY A 202 -6.42 -19.94 -1.04
C GLY A 202 -6.72 -20.13 -2.53
N LEU A 203 -7.15 -19.06 -3.22
CA LEU A 203 -7.28 -19.04 -4.67
C LEU A 203 -5.90 -18.81 -5.35
N PRO A 204 -5.80 -18.97 -6.68
CA PRO A 204 -4.58 -18.60 -7.40
C PRO A 204 -4.20 -17.14 -7.20
N VAL A 205 -2.91 -16.89 -7.04
CA VAL A 205 -2.32 -15.57 -6.77
C VAL A 205 -1.77 -14.98 -8.08
N SER A 206 -1.95 -13.68 -8.26
CA SER A 206 -1.39 -12.89 -9.37
C SER A 206 -0.90 -11.53 -8.86
N GLU A 207 -0.36 -10.69 -9.75
CA GLU A 207 0.05 -9.32 -9.43
C GLU A 207 -1.08 -8.46 -8.84
N ALA A 208 -2.32 -8.86 -9.02
CA ALA A 208 -3.47 -8.17 -8.45
C ALA A 208 -3.43 -8.11 -6.90
N ILE A 209 -2.70 -9.01 -6.23
CA ILE A 209 -2.55 -8.96 -4.77
C ILE A 209 -1.79 -7.71 -4.30
N ASP A 210 -0.79 -7.26 -5.07
CA ASP A 210 -0.04 -6.03 -4.74
C ASP A 210 -0.92 -4.79 -4.93
N MET A 211 -1.84 -4.80 -5.90
CA MET A 211 -2.83 -3.74 -6.08
C MET A 211 -3.83 -3.65 -4.92
N TRP A 212 -4.24 -4.79 -4.35
CA TRP A 212 -5.02 -4.82 -3.10
C TRP A 212 -4.23 -4.20 -1.94
N GLY A 213 -2.97 -4.63 -1.77
CA GLY A 213 -2.07 -4.08 -0.75
C GLY A 213 -1.89 -2.57 -0.90
N LEU A 214 -1.80 -2.05 -2.14
CA LEU A 214 -1.78 -0.61 -2.40
C LEU A 214 -3.06 0.07 -1.91
N GLY A 215 -4.24 -0.49 -2.20
CA GLY A 215 -5.50 0.01 -1.69
C GLY A 215 -5.51 0.10 -0.15
N CYS A 216 -5.01 -0.93 0.52
CA CYS A 216 -4.87 -0.95 1.98
C CYS A 216 -3.88 0.11 2.50
N ILE A 217 -2.75 0.34 1.82
CA ILE A 217 -1.80 1.42 2.19
C ILE A 217 -2.44 2.80 2.05
N LEU A 218 -3.10 3.09 0.92
CA LEU A 218 -3.75 4.39 0.72
C LEU A 218 -4.83 4.65 1.77
N LEU A 219 -5.57 3.61 2.14
CA LEU A 219 -6.57 3.67 3.19
C LEU A 219 -5.94 3.86 4.57
N PHE A 220 -4.85 3.14 4.88
CA PHE A 220 -4.04 3.31 6.09
C PHE A 220 -3.53 4.75 6.26
N LEU A 221 -3.02 5.36 5.19
CA LEU A 221 -2.53 6.75 5.22
C LEU A 221 -3.66 7.76 5.46
N TYR A 222 -4.85 7.51 4.90
CA TYR A 222 -6.02 8.39 5.03
C TYR A 222 -6.73 8.24 6.38
N LEU A 223 -6.70 7.05 7.00
CA LEU A 223 -7.26 6.77 8.32
C LEU A 223 -6.27 7.05 9.45
N ALA A 224 -4.97 7.02 9.19
CA ALA A 224 -3.87 6.88 10.16
C ALA A 224 -4.03 5.64 11.06
N ASN A 225 -4.75 4.64 10.59
CA ASN A 225 -5.03 3.38 11.28
C ASN A 225 -5.15 2.23 10.27
N HIS A 226 -4.97 0.99 10.75
CA HIS A 226 -5.12 -0.18 9.89
C HIS A 226 -6.59 -0.35 9.46
N PRO A 227 -6.85 -0.48 8.15
CA PRO A 227 -8.23 -0.64 7.66
C PRO A 227 -8.83 -2.01 8.01
N PHE A 228 -8.00 -3.02 8.18
CA PHE A 228 -8.37 -4.39 8.54
C PHE A 228 -7.51 -4.89 9.69
N SER A 229 -8.02 -5.88 10.46
CA SER A 229 -7.27 -6.48 11.57
C SER A 229 -5.92 -7.03 11.10
N VAL A 230 -4.88 -6.80 11.89
CA VAL A 230 -3.50 -7.29 11.62
C VAL A 230 -3.17 -8.56 12.40
N ASP A 231 -3.98 -8.92 13.41
CA ASP A 231 -3.71 -10.01 14.36
C ASP A 231 -4.44 -11.32 13.98
N CYS A 232 -5.57 -11.23 13.26
CA CYS A 232 -6.45 -12.35 13.01
C CYS A 232 -6.99 -12.37 11.57
N GLU A 233 -6.72 -13.45 10.82
CA GLU A 233 -7.21 -13.60 9.44
C GLU A 233 -8.75 -13.56 9.36
N TYR A 234 -9.45 -14.16 10.35
CA TYR A 234 -10.92 -14.13 10.38
C TYR A 234 -11.45 -12.71 10.56
N GLN A 235 -10.88 -11.93 11.49
CA GLN A 235 -11.29 -10.54 11.70
C GLN A 235 -10.96 -9.69 10.46
N GLY A 236 -9.82 -9.94 9.81
CA GLY A 236 -9.46 -9.30 8.54
C GLY A 236 -10.50 -9.57 7.46
N MET A 237 -10.88 -10.85 7.25
CA MET A 237 -11.91 -11.26 6.30
C MET A 237 -13.28 -10.69 6.66
N LYS A 238 -13.65 -10.69 7.95
CA LYS A 238 -14.90 -10.10 8.41
C LYS A 238 -14.94 -8.59 8.14
N GLY A 239 -13.87 -7.87 8.42
CA GLY A 239 -13.77 -6.44 8.11
C GLY A 239 -13.88 -6.16 6.61
N ILE A 240 -13.31 -7.01 5.75
CA ILE A 240 -13.48 -6.93 4.29
C ILE A 240 -14.95 -7.11 3.91
N VAL A 241 -15.63 -8.13 4.46
CA VAL A 241 -17.05 -8.39 4.16
C VAL A 241 -17.93 -7.25 4.67
N ASP A 242 -17.68 -6.72 5.85
CA ASP A 242 -18.46 -5.63 6.44
C ASP A 242 -18.33 -4.33 5.62
N MET A 243 -17.12 -4.02 5.10
CA MET A 243 -16.83 -2.79 4.37
C MET A 243 -17.15 -2.86 2.88
N LEU A 244 -16.86 -4.00 2.24
CA LEU A 244 -16.88 -4.15 0.78
C LEU A 244 -17.94 -5.12 0.27
N GLY A 245 -18.61 -5.83 1.17
CA GLY A 245 -19.55 -6.90 0.85
C GLY A 245 -18.90 -8.28 0.81
N GLN A 246 -19.75 -9.31 0.68
CA GLN A 246 -19.30 -10.69 0.66
C GLN A 246 -18.81 -11.06 -0.75
N PRO A 247 -17.75 -11.90 -0.87
CA PRO A 247 -17.37 -12.51 -2.16
C PRO A 247 -18.51 -13.32 -2.77
N ASP A 248 -18.56 -13.39 -4.11
CA ASP A 248 -19.54 -14.20 -4.82
C ASP A 248 -19.41 -15.69 -4.46
N ASP A 249 -20.52 -16.44 -4.50
CA ASP A 249 -20.56 -17.86 -4.17
C ASP A 249 -19.58 -18.68 -5.00
N ASP A 250 -19.39 -18.38 -6.28
CA ASP A 250 -18.43 -19.08 -7.13
C ASP A 250 -16.98 -18.82 -6.71
N PHE A 251 -16.68 -17.60 -6.23
CA PHE A 251 -15.40 -17.25 -5.66
C PHE A 251 -15.14 -18.03 -4.36
N LEU A 252 -16.16 -18.14 -3.50
CA LEU A 252 -16.10 -18.90 -2.24
C LEU A 252 -15.96 -20.40 -2.49
N LYS A 253 -16.69 -20.98 -3.45
CA LYS A 253 -16.57 -22.39 -3.84
C LYS A 253 -15.19 -22.75 -4.39
N ALA A 254 -14.54 -21.84 -5.10
CA ALA A 254 -13.21 -22.06 -5.65
C ALA A 254 -12.09 -22.00 -4.62
N GLY A 255 -12.31 -21.33 -3.47
CA GLY A 255 -11.31 -21.12 -2.42
C GLY A 255 -11.08 -22.37 -1.57
N ILE A 256 -9.81 -22.80 -1.45
CA ILE A 256 -9.42 -23.96 -0.64
C ILE A 256 -9.76 -23.76 0.85
N TYR A 257 -9.63 -22.53 1.33
CA TYR A 257 -9.79 -22.17 2.74
C TYR A 257 -11.13 -21.50 3.08
N SER A 258 -12.07 -21.43 2.12
CA SER A 258 -13.35 -20.72 2.33
C SER A 258 -14.12 -21.25 3.55
N HIS A 259 -14.15 -22.57 3.76
CA HIS A 259 -14.84 -23.19 4.91
C HIS A 259 -14.22 -22.83 6.28
N GLN A 260 -13.00 -22.25 6.32
CA GLN A 260 -12.45 -21.74 7.57
C GLN A 260 -13.22 -20.50 8.02
N PHE A 261 -13.62 -19.64 7.10
CA PHE A 261 -14.21 -18.32 7.35
C PHE A 261 -15.72 -18.27 7.11
N PHE A 262 -16.24 -19.10 6.21
CA PHE A 262 -17.62 -19.08 5.75
C PHE A 262 -18.29 -20.42 6.02
N MET A 263 -19.64 -20.38 6.16
CA MET A 263 -20.51 -21.56 6.17
C MET A 263 -21.27 -21.61 4.86
N GLU A 264 -21.37 -22.81 4.28
CA GLU A 264 -22.24 -23.08 3.15
C GLU A 264 -23.62 -23.51 3.64
N ASP A 265 -24.64 -22.69 3.39
CA ASP A 265 -26.03 -23.07 3.63
C ASP A 265 -26.53 -23.91 2.46
N LYS A 266 -26.79 -25.19 2.71
CA LYS A 266 -27.32 -26.16 1.73
C LYS A 266 -28.85 -26.21 1.72
N HIS A 267 -29.53 -25.23 2.32
CA HIS A 267 -30.97 -25.24 2.36
C HIS A 267 -31.54 -25.17 0.94
N TRP A 268 -32.41 -26.13 0.61
CA TRP A 268 -32.93 -26.30 -0.77
C TRP A 268 -33.63 -25.06 -1.36
N CYS A 269 -34.16 -24.16 -0.51
CA CYS A 269 -34.86 -22.95 -0.94
C CYS A 269 -33.95 -21.75 -1.20
N ASN A 270 -32.77 -21.71 -0.60
CA ASN A 270 -31.83 -20.58 -0.73
C ASN A 270 -30.40 -21.05 -0.38
N PRO A 271 -29.78 -21.86 -1.26
CA PRO A 271 -28.39 -22.25 -1.07
C PRO A 271 -27.51 -21.02 -1.19
N GLY A 272 -26.47 -20.90 -0.35
CA GLY A 272 -25.56 -19.77 -0.39
C GLY A 272 -24.46 -19.90 0.64
N TRP A 273 -23.58 -18.92 0.67
CA TRP A 273 -22.53 -18.80 1.67
C TRP A 273 -22.83 -17.64 2.62
N SER A 274 -22.41 -17.77 3.86
CA SER A 274 -22.42 -16.68 4.85
C SER A 274 -21.14 -16.69 5.66
N ILE A 275 -20.62 -15.50 6.00
CA ILE A 275 -19.47 -15.41 6.90
C ILE A 275 -19.87 -15.93 8.29
N LYS A 276 -19.02 -16.74 8.90
CA LYS A 276 -19.24 -17.25 10.25
C LYS A 276 -19.36 -16.10 11.25
N THR A 277 -20.20 -16.26 12.25
CA THR A 277 -20.16 -15.39 13.42
C THR A 277 -18.87 -15.65 14.24
N PRO A 278 -18.43 -14.71 15.08
CA PRO A 278 -17.27 -14.93 15.97
C PRO A 278 -17.40 -16.23 16.77
N SER A 279 -18.57 -16.51 17.36
CA SER A 279 -18.83 -17.71 18.14
C SER A 279 -18.73 -19.01 17.34
N GLU A 280 -19.18 -19.03 16.09
CA GLU A 280 -19.05 -20.17 15.18
C GLU A 280 -17.60 -20.40 14.76
N PHE A 281 -16.86 -19.32 14.51
CA PHE A 281 -15.43 -19.41 14.21
C PHE A 281 -14.64 -19.93 15.42
N GLU A 282 -14.87 -19.39 16.62
CA GLU A 282 -14.24 -19.83 17.86
C GLU A 282 -14.54 -21.30 18.17
N SER A 283 -15.81 -21.70 18.02
CA SER A 283 -16.24 -23.10 18.29
C SER A 283 -15.59 -24.08 17.30
N GLY A 284 -15.36 -23.66 16.04
CA GLY A 284 -14.75 -24.51 15.02
C GLY A 284 -13.24 -24.56 15.06
N THR A 285 -12.56 -23.53 15.58
CA THR A 285 -11.10 -23.38 15.53
C THR A 285 -10.42 -23.38 16.89
N GLY A 286 -11.14 -23.08 17.96
CA GLY A 286 -10.60 -22.85 19.31
C GLY A 286 -9.87 -21.50 19.46
N ILE A 287 -9.84 -20.67 18.41
CA ILE A 287 -9.17 -19.37 18.42
C ILE A 287 -10.14 -18.32 18.93
N GLN A 288 -9.78 -17.62 20.01
CA GLN A 288 -10.58 -16.52 20.56
C GLN A 288 -10.51 -15.29 19.64
N VAL A 289 -11.68 -14.76 19.31
CA VAL A 289 -11.82 -13.55 18.47
C VAL A 289 -11.98 -12.34 19.39
N LYS A 290 -10.99 -11.45 19.41
CA LYS A 290 -11.12 -10.17 20.11
C LYS A 290 -12.12 -9.28 19.39
N GLU A 291 -12.84 -8.43 20.12
CA GLU A 291 -13.64 -7.39 19.47
C GLU A 291 -12.73 -6.45 18.69
N TRP A 292 -13.02 -6.28 17.43
CA TRP A 292 -12.40 -5.29 16.55
C TRP A 292 -13.51 -4.52 15.85
N ALA A 293 -13.57 -3.23 16.12
CA ALA A 293 -14.47 -2.31 15.44
C ALA A 293 -13.66 -1.54 14.41
N GLY A 294 -13.99 -1.70 13.13
CA GLY A 294 -13.43 -0.85 12.08
C GLY A 294 -13.94 0.58 12.23
N ASP A 295 -13.10 1.54 11.84
CA ASP A 295 -13.42 2.97 11.96
C ASP A 295 -14.53 3.41 10.97
N ILE A 296 -14.81 2.63 9.93
CA ILE A 296 -15.75 2.94 8.85
C ILE A 296 -16.58 1.71 8.46
N GLY A 297 -17.87 1.93 8.13
CA GLY A 297 -18.76 0.88 7.66
C GLY A 297 -18.72 0.68 6.14
N SER A 298 -18.30 1.69 5.38
CA SER A 298 -18.14 1.62 3.93
C SER A 298 -17.09 2.60 3.42
N LEU A 299 -16.55 2.35 2.22
CA LEU A 299 -15.62 3.31 1.59
C LEU A 299 -16.24 4.69 1.33
N ASN A 300 -17.57 4.78 1.21
CA ASN A 300 -18.24 6.08 1.02
C ASN A 300 -18.15 6.98 2.26
N ASP A 301 -18.01 6.40 3.45
CA ASP A 301 -17.90 7.15 4.71
C ASP A 301 -16.66 8.03 4.74
N LEU A 302 -15.62 7.64 3.98
CA LEU A 302 -14.38 8.42 3.83
C LEU A 302 -14.62 9.83 3.26
N ILE A 303 -15.68 10.03 2.48
CA ILE A 303 -15.99 11.34 1.88
C ILE A 303 -16.23 12.39 2.97
N THR A 304 -16.86 11.98 4.08
CA THR A 304 -17.27 12.88 5.18
C THR A 304 -16.51 12.63 6.48
N LEU A 305 -15.59 11.66 6.51
CA LEU A 305 -14.85 11.27 7.72
C LEU A 305 -14.07 12.44 8.35
N HIS A 306 -13.39 13.20 7.52
CA HIS A 306 -12.61 14.36 7.97
C HIS A 306 -13.35 15.67 7.68
N PRO A 307 -13.13 16.75 8.48
CA PRO A 307 -13.68 18.07 8.20
C PRO A 307 -13.33 18.54 6.78
N VAL A 308 -14.29 19.14 6.10
CA VAL A 308 -14.11 19.70 4.74
C VAL A 308 -13.61 21.13 4.87
N LEU A 309 -12.38 21.40 4.47
CA LEU A 309 -11.75 22.72 4.60
C LEU A 309 -11.84 23.55 3.32
N ASN A 310 -11.96 22.91 2.15
CA ASN A 310 -11.92 23.56 0.84
C ASN A 310 -13.23 23.40 0.04
N GLY A 311 -14.35 23.19 0.74
CA GLY A 311 -15.69 23.17 0.16
C GLY A 311 -15.93 22.06 -0.87
N SER A 312 -16.67 22.38 -1.94
CA SER A 312 -17.10 21.40 -2.94
C SER A 312 -15.94 20.80 -3.76
N ILE A 313 -14.84 21.53 -3.92
CA ILE A 313 -13.66 21.08 -4.68
C ILE A 313 -12.99 19.90 -3.97
N GLU A 314 -12.79 20.03 -2.66
CA GLU A 314 -12.22 18.95 -1.85
C GLU A 314 -13.16 17.74 -1.78
N LEU A 315 -14.47 17.95 -1.75
CA LEU A 315 -15.45 16.85 -1.81
C LEU A 315 -15.40 16.10 -3.13
N GLN A 316 -15.20 16.79 -4.26
CA GLN A 316 -15.00 16.15 -5.56
C GLN A 316 -13.73 15.29 -5.57
N ASP A 317 -12.66 15.82 -4.99
CA ASP A 317 -11.39 15.10 -4.90
C ASP A 317 -11.47 13.86 -3.98
N ARG A 318 -12.21 13.97 -2.86
CA ARG A 318 -12.50 12.81 -1.99
C ARG A 318 -13.33 11.75 -2.70
N ARG A 319 -14.30 12.12 -3.53
CA ARG A 319 -15.05 11.16 -4.35
C ARG A 319 -14.15 10.47 -5.36
N ALA A 320 -13.24 11.21 -6.02
CA ALA A 320 -12.25 10.61 -6.92
C ALA A 320 -11.31 9.66 -6.18
N PHE A 321 -10.86 9.99 -4.97
CA PHE A 321 -10.06 9.10 -4.13
C PHE A 321 -10.83 7.81 -3.75
N VAL A 322 -12.07 7.94 -3.30
CA VAL A 322 -12.93 6.78 -2.98
C VAL A 322 -13.17 5.91 -4.20
N SER A 323 -13.35 6.51 -5.39
CA SER A 323 -13.46 5.76 -6.65
C SER A 323 -12.19 4.95 -6.94
N LEU A 324 -10.99 5.52 -6.73
CA LEU A 324 -9.72 4.78 -6.85
C LEU A 324 -9.66 3.61 -5.87
N LEU A 325 -10.00 3.85 -4.60
CA LEU A 325 -10.01 2.79 -3.57
C LEU A 325 -10.99 1.66 -3.93
N LYS A 326 -12.20 1.96 -4.41
CA LYS A 326 -13.16 0.97 -4.89
C LYS A 326 -12.58 0.11 -6.01
N GLY A 327 -11.79 0.69 -6.90
CA GLY A 327 -11.12 -0.04 -7.96
C GLY A 327 -9.97 -0.93 -7.48
N LEU A 328 -9.18 -0.44 -6.50
CA LEU A 328 -8.06 -1.18 -5.92
C LEU A 328 -8.51 -2.30 -4.97
N LEU A 329 -9.59 -2.08 -4.22
CA LEU A 329 -10.15 -3.02 -3.23
C LEU A 329 -11.29 -3.86 -3.81
N GLN A 330 -11.28 -4.15 -5.11
CA GLN A 330 -12.19 -5.13 -5.70
C GLN A 330 -11.86 -6.53 -5.17
N ILE A 331 -12.87 -7.22 -4.65
CA ILE A 331 -12.73 -8.57 -4.09
C ILE A 331 -12.28 -9.55 -5.19
N ASP A 332 -12.93 -9.52 -6.36
CA ASP A 332 -12.53 -10.31 -7.51
C ASP A 332 -11.26 -9.70 -8.16
N PRO A 333 -10.09 -10.39 -8.11
CA PRO A 333 -8.84 -9.87 -8.67
C PRO A 333 -8.93 -9.59 -10.18
N ARG A 334 -9.83 -10.25 -10.91
CA ARG A 334 -10.05 -10.04 -12.37
C ARG A 334 -10.70 -8.68 -12.68
N ARG A 335 -11.43 -8.10 -11.71
CA ARG A 335 -12.08 -6.78 -11.79
C ARG A 335 -11.25 -5.69 -11.17
N ARG A 336 -10.21 -6.05 -10.41
CA ARG A 336 -9.34 -5.10 -9.71
C ARG A 336 -8.56 -4.25 -10.70
N LEU A 337 -8.35 -2.97 -10.37
CA LEU A 337 -7.56 -2.04 -11.19
C LEU A 337 -6.15 -2.58 -11.42
N THR A 338 -5.72 -2.58 -12.69
CA THR A 338 -4.31 -2.77 -13.02
C THR A 338 -3.51 -1.49 -12.77
N PRO A 339 -2.17 -1.56 -12.63
CA PRO A 339 -1.34 -0.37 -12.44
C PRO A 339 -1.56 0.70 -13.51
N GLN A 340 -1.65 0.31 -14.79
CA GLN A 340 -1.83 1.23 -15.91
C GLN A 340 -3.18 1.96 -15.86
N ARG A 341 -4.27 1.22 -15.54
CA ARG A 341 -5.60 1.82 -15.35
C ARG A 341 -5.62 2.74 -14.12
N GLY A 342 -4.93 2.36 -13.05
CA GLY A 342 -4.74 3.19 -11.86
C GLY A 342 -4.06 4.52 -12.19
N LEU A 343 -2.95 4.50 -12.95
CA LEU A 343 -2.24 5.71 -13.39
C LEU A 343 -3.10 6.65 -14.25
N SER A 344 -4.11 6.11 -14.93
CA SER A 344 -5.06 6.89 -15.74
C SER A 344 -6.29 7.35 -14.97
N HIS A 345 -6.45 6.95 -13.70
CA HIS A 345 -7.62 7.26 -12.89
C HIS A 345 -7.74 8.76 -12.60
N PRO A 346 -8.96 9.36 -12.58
CA PRO A 346 -9.18 10.79 -12.32
C PRO A 346 -8.47 11.32 -11.07
N PHE A 347 -8.43 10.57 -9.98
CA PHE A 347 -7.70 10.97 -8.77
C PHE A 347 -6.22 11.27 -9.05
N LEU A 348 -5.55 10.46 -9.89
CA LEU A 348 -4.12 10.63 -10.22
C LEU A 348 -3.89 11.70 -11.28
N THR A 349 -4.75 11.72 -12.29
CA THR A 349 -4.67 12.68 -13.40
C THR A 349 -5.21 14.06 -13.04
N MET A 350 -5.95 14.17 -11.94
CA MET A 350 -6.59 15.40 -11.44
C MET A 350 -7.54 16.06 -12.45
N VAL A 351 -8.01 15.32 -13.46
CA VAL A 351 -8.89 15.85 -14.53
C VAL A 351 -10.18 16.45 -13.96
N HIS A 352 -10.72 15.87 -12.90
CA HIS A 352 -11.92 16.37 -12.20
C HIS A 352 -11.72 17.71 -11.48
N LEU A 353 -10.49 18.21 -11.36
CA LEU A 353 -10.15 19.49 -10.73
C LEU A 353 -9.82 20.59 -11.75
N MET A 354 -9.84 20.29 -13.06
CA MET A 354 -9.37 21.21 -14.12
C MET A 354 -10.14 22.54 -14.16
N ASP A 355 -11.43 22.52 -13.86
CA ASP A 355 -12.26 23.75 -13.87
C ASP A 355 -11.93 24.69 -12.70
N ASN A 356 -11.18 24.21 -11.70
CA ASN A 356 -10.87 24.93 -10.47
C ASN A 356 -9.36 25.19 -10.29
N MET A 357 -8.60 25.31 -11.38
CA MET A 357 -7.14 25.41 -11.37
C MET A 357 -6.59 26.63 -10.62
N GLU A 358 -7.38 27.66 -10.42
CA GLU A 358 -6.98 28.85 -9.64
C GLU A 358 -7.21 28.69 -8.12
N SER A 359 -7.89 27.62 -7.71
CA SER A 359 -8.12 27.33 -6.30
C SER A 359 -6.80 27.04 -5.57
N PRO A 360 -6.59 27.61 -4.35
CA PRO A 360 -5.44 27.29 -3.52
C PRO A 360 -5.30 25.79 -3.23
N TYR A 361 -6.41 25.07 -3.12
CA TYR A 361 -6.43 23.62 -2.92
C TYR A 361 -5.80 22.89 -4.11
N VAL A 362 -6.26 23.19 -5.33
CA VAL A 362 -5.73 22.57 -6.55
C VAL A 362 -4.26 22.92 -6.78
N MET A 363 -3.89 24.18 -6.51
CA MET A 363 -2.49 24.60 -6.57
C MET A 363 -1.61 23.79 -5.63
N HIS A 364 -2.05 23.59 -4.39
CA HIS A 364 -1.32 22.79 -3.41
C HIS A 364 -1.20 21.32 -3.85
N CYS A 365 -2.28 20.74 -4.41
CA CYS A 365 -2.22 19.39 -4.98
C CYS A 365 -1.19 19.27 -6.12
N LEU A 366 -1.10 20.27 -6.99
CA LEU A 366 -0.14 20.32 -8.09
C LEU A 366 1.30 20.49 -7.61
N ASP A 367 1.51 21.36 -6.61
CA ASP A 367 2.84 21.56 -6.00
C ASP A 367 3.35 20.25 -5.37
N SER A 368 2.47 19.49 -4.69
CA SER A 368 2.81 18.18 -4.11
C SER A 368 3.17 17.14 -5.18
N MET A 369 2.56 17.21 -6.38
CA MET A 369 2.89 16.33 -7.52
C MET A 369 4.20 16.73 -8.20
N GLY A 370 4.79 17.86 -7.86
CA GLY A 370 6.08 18.32 -8.41
C GLY A 370 7.25 17.40 -8.08
N VAL A 371 7.12 16.53 -7.07
CA VAL A 371 8.14 15.53 -6.71
C VAL A 371 8.31 14.41 -7.74
N LEU A 372 7.41 14.30 -8.72
CA LEU A 372 7.39 13.19 -9.68
C LEU A 372 8.32 13.39 -10.88
N ASP A 373 9.29 14.27 -10.88
CA ASP A 373 10.23 14.51 -12.01
C ASP A 373 9.63 14.16 -13.39
N LEU A 374 8.52 14.84 -13.72
CA LEU A 374 7.83 14.58 -15.00
C LEU A 374 8.58 15.20 -16.19
N ASP A 375 9.78 15.75 -15.94
CA ASP A 375 10.54 16.49 -16.94
C ASP A 375 11.38 15.62 -17.89
N ASP A 376 11.63 14.34 -17.58
CA ASP A 376 12.48 13.43 -18.36
C ASP A 376 11.82 12.74 -19.58
N TYR A 377 10.65 13.20 -20.01
CA TYR A 377 10.02 12.69 -21.23
C TYR A 377 10.08 13.73 -22.35
N ASP A 378 10.99 13.47 -23.27
CA ASP A 378 11.34 14.20 -24.48
C ASP A 378 10.27 15.13 -25.05
N ASP A 379 10.67 16.41 -25.16
CA ASP A 379 10.03 17.40 -26.01
C ASP A 379 10.31 17.03 -27.48
N GLU A 380 9.43 16.28 -28.13
CA GLU A 380 9.27 16.39 -29.58
C GLU A 380 7.82 16.18 -30.00
N GLU A 381 7.33 17.22 -30.72
CA GLU A 381 6.20 17.34 -31.62
C GLU A 381 4.82 17.72 -31.07
N ASP A 382 4.46 18.91 -31.50
CA ASP A 382 3.17 19.56 -31.80
C ASP A 382 1.87 18.86 -31.40
N PHE A 383 1.09 19.57 -30.60
CA PHE A 383 -0.31 19.25 -30.41
C PHE A 383 -1.19 20.50 -30.57
N CYS A 384 -1.87 20.60 -31.69
CA CYS A 384 -3.08 21.38 -31.88
C CYS A 384 -4.28 20.46 -32.07
N SER A 385 -5.36 20.82 -31.32
CA SER A 385 -6.78 20.54 -31.53
C SER A 385 -7.33 19.10 -31.44
N ASP A 386 -8.44 19.06 -30.75
CA ASP A 386 -9.60 18.19 -30.71
C ASP A 386 -9.72 17.27 -29.47
N VAL A 387 -10.25 17.88 -28.41
CA VAL A 387 -10.84 17.12 -27.30
C VAL A 387 -12.34 16.97 -27.58
N VAL A 388 -12.73 15.83 -28.12
CA VAL A 388 -14.11 15.38 -28.13
C VAL A 388 -14.39 14.74 -26.75
N ALA A 389 -15.41 15.24 -26.06
CA ALA A 389 -15.85 14.68 -24.79
C ALA A 389 -16.50 13.31 -25.06
N GLU A 390 -15.81 12.23 -24.69
CA GLU A 390 -16.42 10.92 -24.51
C GLU A 390 -16.94 10.79 -23.08
N GLU A 391 -18.13 10.23 -22.93
CA GLU A 391 -18.84 10.03 -21.67
C GLU A 391 -17.98 9.20 -20.69
N ASP A 392 -17.93 9.66 -19.45
CA ASP A 392 -17.13 9.11 -18.36
C ASP A 392 -17.67 7.72 -17.93
N PRO A 393 -16.97 6.59 -18.13
CA PRO A 393 -17.44 5.27 -17.75
C PRO A 393 -17.47 5.04 -16.22
N TRP A 394 -17.15 6.05 -15.41
CA TRP A 394 -17.02 5.93 -13.96
C TRP A 394 -18.15 6.62 -13.17
N VAL A 395 -19.15 7.21 -13.84
CA VAL A 395 -20.33 7.79 -13.17
C VAL A 395 -21.36 6.69 -13.00
N GLU A 396 -21.49 6.11 -11.82
CA GLU A 396 -22.67 5.33 -11.43
C GLU A 396 -23.89 6.25 -11.40
N GLU A 397 -24.89 5.97 -12.20
CA GLU A 397 -26.22 6.58 -12.13
C GLU A 397 -26.77 6.46 -10.70
N ALA A 398 -26.98 7.58 -10.06
CA ALA A 398 -27.77 7.65 -8.85
C ALA A 398 -29.19 7.19 -9.20
N SER A 399 -29.60 6.02 -8.73
CA SER A 399 -30.92 5.44 -8.92
C SER A 399 -31.99 6.41 -8.40
N VAL A 400 -32.64 7.07 -9.33
CA VAL A 400 -33.90 7.77 -9.10
C VAL A 400 -34.99 6.71 -9.00
N VAL A 401 -35.60 6.60 -7.85
CA VAL A 401 -36.79 5.76 -7.60
C VAL A 401 -37.95 6.33 -8.42
N PRO A 402 -38.57 5.60 -9.38
CA PRO A 402 -39.80 6.02 -10.01
C PRO A 402 -40.96 5.69 -9.09
N GLN A 403 -41.79 6.68 -8.79
CA GLN A 403 -43.11 6.49 -8.21
C GLN A 403 -44.01 5.76 -9.24
N SER A 404 -44.73 4.75 -8.74
CA SER A 404 -45.72 3.97 -9.46
C SER A 404 -46.91 4.82 -9.91
N GLU A 405 -47.25 4.80 -11.20
CA GLU A 405 -48.60 4.96 -11.68
C GLU A 405 -49.04 3.78 -12.54
N ASP A 406 -50.12 3.21 -12.13
CA ASP A 406 -50.87 2.07 -12.57
C ASP A 406 -51.63 2.38 -13.88
N THR A 407 -51.48 1.59 -14.95
CA THR A 407 -52.60 1.27 -15.86
C THR A 407 -52.23 0.07 -16.73
N GLY A 408 -53.16 -0.93 -16.73
CA GLY A 408 -53.02 -2.24 -17.34
C GLY A 408 -53.14 -2.31 -18.87
N SER A 409 -52.65 -3.35 -19.40
CA SER A 409 -53.26 -4.33 -20.32
C SER A 409 -52.23 -5.27 -20.91
N ALA A 410 -52.51 -6.58 -20.83
CA ALA A 410 -51.80 -7.68 -21.53
C ALA A 410 -52.69 -8.16 -22.71
N PRO A 411 -52.33 -9.23 -23.44
CA PRO A 411 -51.12 -9.62 -24.20
C PRO A 411 -51.45 -9.81 -25.71
N PRO A 412 -50.69 -10.52 -26.59
CA PRO A 412 -50.59 -11.98 -26.61
C PRO A 412 -49.27 -12.62 -27.15
N HIS A 413 -49.13 -13.86 -26.77
CA HIS A 413 -48.24 -14.96 -27.22
C HIS A 413 -47.67 -14.98 -28.66
N SER A 414 -46.38 -15.39 -28.79
CA SER A 414 -46.01 -16.37 -29.84
C SER A 414 -44.79 -17.17 -29.42
N SER A 415 -44.96 -18.47 -29.48
CA SER A 415 -44.02 -19.58 -29.31
C SER A 415 -43.08 -19.73 -30.49
N VAL A 416 -41.78 -19.99 -30.29
CA VAL A 416 -40.93 -20.71 -31.26
C VAL A 416 -40.01 -21.67 -30.52
N ARG A 417 -39.91 -22.82 -31.08
CA ARG A 417 -39.42 -24.15 -30.73
C ARG A 417 -37.91 -24.22 -30.52
N VAL A 418 -37.54 -25.10 -29.58
CA VAL A 418 -36.21 -25.64 -29.34
C VAL A 418 -35.94 -26.75 -30.37
N GLU A 419 -34.73 -26.81 -30.94
CA GLU A 419 -34.15 -28.02 -31.52
C GLU A 419 -32.81 -28.32 -30.82
N GLU A 420 -32.80 -29.50 -30.20
CA GLU A 420 -31.61 -30.19 -29.68
C GLU A 420 -30.78 -30.73 -30.84
N LEU A 421 -29.47 -30.70 -30.75
CA LEU A 421 -28.55 -31.56 -31.50
C LEU A 421 -27.41 -32.02 -30.58
N ASP A 422 -27.34 -33.31 -30.37
CA ASP A 422 -26.33 -34.11 -29.69
C ASP A 422 -24.99 -34.18 -30.47
N PRO A 423 -23.87 -34.51 -29.76
CA PRO A 423 -22.54 -34.61 -30.36
C PRO A 423 -22.23 -36.04 -30.88
N PRO A 424 -21.26 -36.23 -31.78
CA PRO A 424 -20.66 -37.53 -32.02
C PRO A 424 -19.30 -37.71 -31.37
N CYS A 425 -19.12 -38.84 -30.73
CA CYS A 425 -17.87 -39.52 -30.42
C CYS A 425 -17.17 -39.99 -31.72
N ASP A 426 -15.83 -39.97 -31.77
CA ASP A 426 -15.08 -41.22 -31.99
C ASP A 426 -13.55 -41.06 -31.87
N GLU A 427 -12.99 -42.17 -31.44
CA GLU A 427 -11.61 -42.52 -31.15
C GLU A 427 -10.66 -42.43 -32.37
N THR A 428 -9.34 -42.20 -32.15
CA THR A 428 -8.29 -43.24 -32.29
C THR A 428 -6.87 -42.61 -32.28
N ALA A 429 -6.07 -43.17 -31.42
CA ALA A 429 -4.62 -43.39 -31.35
C ALA A 429 -3.71 -42.99 -32.52
N ALA A 430 -2.52 -42.36 -32.16
CA ALA A 430 -1.21 -43.01 -32.35
C ALA A 430 -0.03 -42.07 -31.95
N ALA A 431 0.86 -42.66 -31.21
CA ALA A 431 2.19 -42.37 -30.80
C ALA A 431 3.08 -41.45 -31.67
N GLY A 432 3.90 -40.62 -30.98
CA GLY A 432 5.06 -39.93 -31.53
C GLY A 432 5.86 -39.29 -30.42
N SER A 433 6.90 -40.00 -29.93
CA SER A 433 7.86 -39.53 -28.93
C SER A 433 8.73 -38.41 -29.51
N SER A 434 8.92 -37.36 -28.75
CA SER A 434 10.15 -36.56 -28.79
C SER A 434 10.40 -36.01 -27.40
N ASP A 435 11.51 -36.46 -26.79
CA ASP A 435 12.08 -36.05 -25.53
C ASP A 435 12.39 -34.56 -25.58
N VAL A 436 11.67 -33.78 -24.76
CA VAL A 436 12.10 -32.47 -24.30
C VAL A 436 12.34 -32.60 -22.80
N VAL A 437 13.59 -32.62 -22.42
CA VAL A 437 14.02 -32.58 -21.04
C VAL A 437 13.56 -31.25 -20.45
N ALA A 438 12.53 -31.31 -19.60
CA ALA A 438 12.15 -30.19 -18.74
C ALA A 438 13.17 -30.16 -17.59
N GLU A 439 13.95 -29.08 -17.50
CA GLU A 439 14.69 -28.77 -16.29
C GLU A 439 13.68 -28.55 -15.16
N GLU A 440 13.60 -29.47 -14.23
CA GLU A 440 12.81 -29.37 -13.02
C GLU A 440 13.35 -28.22 -12.16
N ASP A 441 12.49 -27.26 -11.85
CA ASP A 441 12.77 -26.16 -10.96
C ASP A 441 12.86 -26.70 -9.51
N PRO A 442 14.04 -26.66 -8.84
CA PRO A 442 14.29 -27.35 -7.57
C PRO A 442 13.62 -26.73 -6.34
N TRP A 443 12.70 -25.77 -6.52
CA TRP A 443 12.21 -24.91 -5.42
C TRP A 443 10.78 -25.16 -4.94
N VAL A 444 10.03 -26.12 -5.50
CA VAL A 444 8.60 -26.29 -5.22
C VAL A 444 8.30 -27.18 -4.01
N GLU A 445 9.24 -27.97 -3.48
CA GLU A 445 8.93 -29.05 -2.51
C GLU A 445 9.17 -28.74 -1.01
N GLU A 446 9.68 -27.59 -0.60
CA GLU A 446 10.00 -27.36 0.83
C GLU A 446 9.10 -26.35 1.59
N ALA A 447 7.95 -25.94 1.05
CA ALA A 447 7.07 -25.01 1.76
C ALA A 447 6.03 -25.66 2.68
N SER A 448 6.05 -26.98 2.88
CA SER A 448 5.01 -27.70 3.63
C SER A 448 5.48 -28.50 4.84
N VAL A 449 6.56 -28.12 5.51
CA VAL A 449 6.91 -28.80 6.80
C VAL A 449 7.28 -27.76 7.85
N GLY A 450 6.46 -27.73 8.93
CA GLY A 450 6.90 -27.37 10.26
C GLY A 450 6.37 -26.11 10.90
N ALA A 451 5.10 -26.11 11.29
CA ALA A 451 4.68 -25.40 12.48
C ALA A 451 4.32 -26.43 13.56
N GLN A 452 5.29 -26.90 14.30
CA GLN A 452 5.07 -27.47 15.63
C GLN A 452 5.47 -26.43 16.65
N SER A 453 4.47 -26.12 17.49
CA SER A 453 4.54 -25.29 18.65
C SER A 453 5.51 -25.86 19.69
N GLU A 454 6.49 -25.08 20.14
CA GLU A 454 7.03 -25.22 21.50
C GLU A 454 6.78 -23.93 22.26
N ASP A 455 5.94 -24.10 23.27
CA ASP A 455 5.52 -23.19 24.30
C ASP A 455 6.64 -23.04 25.35
N THR A 456 7.22 -21.84 25.51
CA THR A 456 7.79 -21.42 26.79
C THR A 456 7.80 -19.90 26.90
N GLY A 457 6.92 -19.41 27.68
CA GLY A 457 6.86 -18.39 28.71
C GLY A 457 7.86 -17.25 28.74
N SER A 458 7.31 -16.11 28.70
CA SER A 458 7.37 -14.94 29.59
C SER A 458 7.33 -13.61 28.83
N ALA A 459 6.18 -12.97 28.92
CA ALA A 459 6.02 -11.58 28.58
C ALA A 459 6.45 -10.70 29.78
N PRO A 460 7.09 -9.54 29.55
CA PRO A 460 7.25 -8.54 30.60
C PRO A 460 5.97 -7.70 30.78
N PRO A 461 5.73 -7.15 31.98
CA PRO A 461 4.45 -6.55 32.35
C PRO A 461 4.24 -5.16 31.76
N HIS A 462 3.04 -4.92 31.28
CA HIS A 462 2.53 -3.59 30.94
C HIS A 462 2.41 -2.73 32.19
N SER A 463 3.13 -1.60 32.23
CA SER A 463 2.88 -0.54 33.20
C SER A 463 1.73 0.33 32.70
N SER A 464 0.59 0.19 33.37
CA SER A 464 -0.56 1.11 33.26
C SER A 464 -0.18 2.46 33.87
N VAL A 465 -0.12 3.49 33.07
CA VAL A 465 -0.07 4.88 33.56
C VAL A 465 -1.50 5.34 33.75
N ARG A 466 -1.83 5.58 35.01
CA ARG A 466 -3.07 6.20 35.47
C ARG A 466 -3.00 7.69 35.16
N VAL A 467 -3.97 8.21 34.39
CA VAL A 467 -4.17 9.65 34.22
C VAL A 467 -5.00 10.12 35.42
N GLU A 468 -4.41 10.98 36.26
CA GLU A 468 -5.14 11.74 37.29
C GLU A 468 -5.73 12.99 36.63
N GLU A 469 -7.04 13.14 36.79
CA GLU A 469 -7.78 14.38 36.53
C GLU A 469 -7.32 15.44 37.55
N LEU A 470 -6.91 16.60 37.05
CA LEU A 470 -6.74 17.79 37.85
C LEU A 470 -7.70 18.87 37.35
N ASP A 471 -8.63 19.25 38.20
CA ASP A 471 -9.56 20.38 38.05
C ASP A 471 -8.81 21.72 37.95
N PRO A 472 -9.37 22.74 37.28
CA PRO A 472 -8.78 24.05 37.17
C PRO A 472 -9.13 24.92 38.39
N PRO A 473 -8.22 25.76 38.88
CA PRO A 473 -8.57 26.79 39.86
C PRO A 473 -9.13 28.05 39.19
N CYS A 474 -10.26 28.51 39.71
CA CYS A 474 -10.73 29.89 39.55
C CYS A 474 -9.82 30.81 40.34
N ASP A 475 -9.48 31.99 39.81
CA ASP A 475 -9.69 33.26 40.51
C ASP A 475 -9.44 34.51 39.63
N ASP A 476 -10.29 35.44 39.93
CA ASP A 476 -10.46 36.82 39.48
C ASP A 476 -9.18 37.69 39.42
N THR A 477 -9.17 38.65 38.52
CA THR A 477 -9.19 40.11 38.70
C THR A 477 -8.36 40.89 37.68
N ALA A 478 -8.97 41.99 37.30
CA ALA A 478 -8.40 43.27 36.87
C ALA A 478 -8.18 43.53 35.37
N ALA A 479 -9.08 44.34 34.90
CA ALA A 479 -9.01 45.13 33.68
C ALA A 479 -7.83 46.09 33.68
N GLU A 480 -7.08 46.13 32.59
CA GLU A 480 -6.37 47.34 32.17
C GLU A 480 -6.49 47.55 30.67
N SER A 481 -7.13 48.65 30.35
CA SER A 481 -7.29 49.25 29.05
C SER A 481 -5.95 49.71 28.50
N GLN A 482 -5.55 49.23 27.30
CA GLN A 482 -4.56 49.96 26.50
C GLN A 482 -5.02 50.01 25.03
N GLN A 483 -4.91 51.23 24.54
CA GLN A 483 -5.36 51.83 23.30
C GLN A 483 -4.80 51.13 22.05
N LEU A 484 -5.66 51.07 21.02
CA LEU A 484 -5.33 50.85 19.62
C LEU A 484 -4.45 52.01 19.08
N PRO A 485 -3.42 51.73 18.30
CA PRO A 485 -2.89 52.71 17.36
C PRO A 485 -3.48 52.55 15.98
N ASP A 486 -3.65 53.71 15.36
CA ASP A 486 -4.31 54.03 14.12
C ASP A 486 -3.92 53.20 12.88
N ALA A 487 -4.92 52.99 12.06
CA ALA A 487 -4.85 52.57 10.68
C ALA A 487 -4.16 53.64 9.80
N ALA A 488 -2.92 53.36 9.36
CA ALA A 488 -2.31 54.01 8.20
C ALA A 488 -1.01 53.29 7.79
N GLN A 489 -1.09 52.09 7.14
CA GLN A 489 -0.03 51.52 6.27
C GLN A 489 -0.51 50.26 5.56
N GLU A 490 -1.62 50.38 4.83
CA GLU A 490 -2.03 49.43 3.82
C GLU A 490 -2.10 50.15 2.47
N THR A 491 -0.99 50.27 1.78
CA THR A 491 -0.93 50.49 0.32
C THR A 491 0.52 50.43 -0.14
N GLN A 492 1.14 49.22 -0.16
CA GLN A 492 2.33 48.95 -0.99
C GLN A 492 2.75 47.48 -0.91
N LEU A 493 1.89 46.54 -1.35
CA LEU A 493 2.26 45.11 -1.53
C LEU A 493 1.35 44.44 -2.56
N CYS A 494 1.23 45.02 -3.75
CA CYS A 494 0.40 44.44 -4.83
C CYS A 494 0.99 44.55 -6.24
N GLU A 495 2.30 44.60 -6.44
CA GLU A 495 2.87 44.65 -7.81
C GLU A 495 3.88 43.58 -8.19
N ASP A 496 4.26 42.63 -7.31
CA ASP A 496 5.29 41.63 -7.64
C ASP A 496 4.81 40.18 -7.88
N THR A 497 3.51 39.92 -7.96
CA THR A 497 3.00 38.54 -8.08
C THR A 497 2.66 38.09 -9.51
N ARG A 498 2.65 38.98 -10.51
CA ARG A 498 2.27 38.63 -11.90
C ARG A 498 3.24 37.70 -12.63
N PRO A 499 4.58 37.83 -12.56
CA PRO A 499 5.48 36.93 -13.29
C PRO A 499 5.50 35.50 -12.69
N ALA A 500 5.38 35.36 -11.37
CA ALA A 500 5.34 34.06 -10.71
C ALA A 500 4.05 33.27 -11.05
N ARG A 501 2.92 33.97 -11.11
CA ARG A 501 1.59 33.38 -11.45
C ARG A 501 1.55 32.88 -12.89
N VAL A 502 2.14 33.63 -13.84
CA VAL A 502 2.20 33.22 -15.26
C VAL A 502 3.14 32.03 -15.46
N SER A 503 4.26 31.97 -14.75
CA SER A 503 5.20 30.83 -14.83
C SER A 503 4.61 29.55 -14.21
N ARG A 504 3.82 29.67 -13.14
CA ARG A 504 3.10 28.53 -12.52
C ARG A 504 1.99 28.01 -13.44
N LEU A 505 1.17 28.87 -14.04
CA LEU A 505 0.13 28.48 -15.02
C LEU A 505 0.73 27.76 -16.24
N LYS A 506 1.91 28.19 -16.73
CA LYS A 506 2.63 27.49 -17.80
C LYS A 506 3.10 26.09 -17.36
N ARG A 507 3.64 25.95 -16.14
CA ARG A 507 4.01 24.64 -15.57
C ARG A 507 2.79 23.71 -15.44
N MET A 508 1.65 24.23 -14.99
CA MET A 508 0.40 23.49 -14.85
C MET A 508 -0.13 22.99 -16.20
N ARG A 509 -0.20 23.84 -17.22
CA ARG A 509 -0.59 23.42 -18.58
C ARG A 509 0.37 22.37 -19.15
N LYS A 510 1.66 22.50 -18.89
CA LYS A 510 2.67 21.49 -19.26
C LYS A 510 2.43 20.17 -18.52
N PHE A 511 2.12 20.20 -17.21
CA PHE A 511 1.79 19.01 -16.39
C PHE A 511 0.57 18.25 -16.94
N PHE A 512 -0.56 18.94 -17.13
CA PHE A 512 -1.77 18.29 -17.67
C PHE A 512 -1.57 17.82 -19.12
N GLY A 513 -0.88 18.57 -19.95
CA GLY A 513 -0.53 18.14 -21.30
C GLY A 513 0.29 16.84 -21.32
N ARG A 514 1.21 16.67 -20.36
CA ARG A 514 2.00 15.43 -20.20
C ARG A 514 1.14 14.26 -19.70
N ILE A 515 0.27 14.48 -18.72
CA ILE A 515 -0.65 13.45 -18.23
C ILE A 515 -1.55 12.96 -19.38
N VAL A 516 -2.16 13.86 -20.14
CA VAL A 516 -3.00 13.51 -21.29
C VAL A 516 -2.20 12.74 -22.36
N LYS A 517 -0.96 13.15 -22.66
CA LYS A 517 -0.07 12.42 -23.57
C LYS A 517 0.25 11.02 -23.05
N ARG A 518 0.53 10.88 -21.74
CA ARG A 518 0.83 9.59 -21.10
C ARG A 518 -0.38 8.65 -21.12
N VAL A 519 -1.55 9.15 -20.79
CA VAL A 519 -2.82 8.41 -20.86
C VAL A 519 -3.07 7.93 -22.30
N LYS A 520 -2.93 8.78 -23.31
CA LYS A 520 -3.07 8.39 -24.72
C LYS A 520 -2.05 7.34 -25.18
N ARG A 521 -0.83 7.29 -24.61
CA ARG A 521 0.18 6.24 -24.92
C ARG A 521 -0.17 4.89 -24.27
N LEU A 522 -0.84 4.88 -23.11
CA LEU A 522 -1.25 3.66 -22.42
C LEU A 522 -2.43 2.94 -23.12
N PHE A 523 -3.18 3.65 -23.96
CA PHE A 523 -4.29 3.11 -24.76
C PHE A 523 -3.94 2.88 -26.25
N ARG A 524 -2.67 3.04 -26.64
CA ARG A 524 -2.10 2.60 -27.91
C ARG A 524 -1.26 1.34 -27.72
#